data_3b46d839063569b592e3912481020568
#
_entry.id   3b46d839063569b592e3912481020568
#
_cell.length_a   1.000
_cell.length_b   1.000
_cell.length_c   1.000
_cell.angle_alpha   90.00
_cell.angle_beta   90.00
_cell.angle_gamma   90.00
#
_symmetry.space_group_name_H-M   'P 1'
#
loop_
_entity.id
_entity.type
_entity.pdbx_description
1 polymer ?
#
loop_
_entity_poly.entity_id
_entity_poly.type
_entity_poly.pdbx_seq_one_letter_code
_entity_poly.pdbx_strand_id
1 'polypeptide(L)'
;MTLSKLKTACIMMLIALVTGCVQSYPDVEPDFEANWQSTEHQAEVYLIPTAPEAFARRIELVRQAKHSIDMTYFSWERDTLGLMLLNELKQAADRDVRVRLTLDDLLVFNDKWLADLDSHPNIEIRLFNPFDSRKAGWIGRAFNFSTNQKQLDNRLHEKYFNVDHQSMILGGRNIGDDYFGYSENANFFDMDVLFKGGVIAAFDRNYQALWSSEHVVPIQERIKIKEMEQYQAFSKALDKGKKNKALIISEVENQIKHLDQPSFISASVTPVFDSLKKLNDNKPYFRQRTEHLMKQKVPSPSAAVISTPYMIPSDNQFVFIDALIQQQAEVTLITNSSASNDSGFIPAYYEKHRQTLLDKNVNILEYKSQAIHDDHYFHVDTYYHNKTVILDQRVTYIGSSNFDPRSDFLNVELGVLIDSEAFAQQVIHYLTRQKEELFWAVSRDESGKTTWVSGEQIQTKNPNYSSWNKLPDWLFRKMDGEFEL
;
A
#
# COMPACT_ATOMS: atom_id res chain seq x y z
N MET A 1 14.02 -1.57 -28.49
CA MET A 1 12.93 -1.06 -27.66
C MET A 1 11.77 -2.03 -27.79
N THR A 2 11.40 -2.76 -26.74
CA THR A 2 10.32 -3.76 -26.81
C THR A 2 8.97 -3.03 -26.98
N LEU A 3 8.00 -3.67 -27.60
CA LEU A 3 6.64 -3.13 -27.85
C LEU A 3 5.96 -2.64 -26.55
N SER A 4 6.32 -3.24 -25.42
CA SER A 4 5.92 -2.86 -24.07
C SER A 4 6.41 -1.45 -23.69
N LYS A 5 7.70 -1.14 -23.89
CA LYS A 5 8.28 0.18 -23.58
C LYS A 5 7.72 1.29 -24.46
N LEU A 6 7.33 0.99 -25.70
CA LEU A 6 6.66 1.96 -26.58
C LEU A 6 5.22 2.23 -26.12
N LYS A 7 4.50 1.20 -25.65
CA LYS A 7 3.16 1.35 -25.06
C LYS A 7 3.20 2.18 -23.79
N THR A 8 4.14 1.94 -22.90
CA THR A 8 4.33 2.71 -21.68
C THR A 8 4.68 4.17 -21.98
N ALA A 9 5.58 4.44 -22.94
CA ALA A 9 5.91 5.80 -23.34
C ALA A 9 4.73 6.55 -23.98
N CYS A 10 3.91 5.87 -24.81
CA CYS A 10 2.70 6.47 -25.39
C CYS A 10 1.61 6.74 -24.35
N ILE A 11 1.46 5.85 -23.35
CA ILE A 11 0.52 6.06 -22.22
C ILE A 11 0.98 7.23 -21.35
N MET A 12 2.28 7.32 -21.05
CA MET A 12 2.86 8.45 -20.31
C MET A 12 2.72 9.78 -21.09
N MET A 13 2.85 9.77 -22.40
CA MET A 13 2.65 10.96 -23.23
C MET A 13 1.17 11.38 -23.30
N LEU A 14 0.23 10.44 -23.22
CA LEU A 14 -1.21 10.73 -23.13
C LEU A 14 -1.59 11.30 -21.74
N ILE A 15 -1.01 10.78 -20.68
CA ILE A 15 -1.18 11.31 -19.32
C ILE A 15 -0.62 12.74 -19.25
N ALA A 16 0.56 13.00 -19.82
CA ALA A 16 1.16 14.33 -19.88
C ALA A 16 0.35 15.35 -20.69
N LEU A 17 -0.44 14.92 -21.67
CA LEU A 17 -1.33 15.79 -22.44
C LEU A 17 -2.64 16.13 -21.71
N VAL A 18 -3.00 15.37 -20.67
CA VAL A 18 -4.20 15.58 -19.85
C VAL A 18 -3.93 16.49 -18.64
N THR A 19 -2.67 16.67 -18.23
CA THR A 19 -2.26 17.50 -17.07
C THR A 19 -2.35 19.02 -17.31
N GLY A 20 -3.22 19.48 -18.19
CA GLY A 20 -3.36 20.90 -18.56
C GLY A 20 -3.95 21.83 -17.50
N CYS A 21 -4.32 21.35 -16.30
CA CYS A 21 -4.74 22.18 -15.17
C CYS A 21 -4.21 21.53 -13.89
N VAL A 22 -3.02 21.92 -13.47
CA VAL A 22 -2.52 21.60 -12.13
C VAL A 22 -3.48 22.22 -11.13
N GLN A 23 -4.25 21.39 -10.46
CA GLN A 23 -5.10 21.82 -9.35
C GLN A 23 -4.19 21.98 -8.13
N SER A 24 -4.02 23.19 -7.62
CA SER A 24 -3.33 23.41 -6.36
C SER A 24 -4.13 22.75 -5.24
N TYR A 25 -3.45 22.05 -4.32
CA TYR A 25 -4.10 21.54 -3.13
C TYR A 25 -4.61 22.68 -2.23
N PRO A 26 -5.65 22.41 -1.42
CA PRO A 26 -6.17 23.42 -0.53
C PRO A 26 -5.11 23.83 0.47
N ASP A 27 -4.96 25.12 0.69
CA ASP A 27 -4.26 25.64 1.85
C ASP A 27 -5.08 25.31 3.10
N VAL A 28 -4.44 24.68 4.07
CA VAL A 28 -5.09 24.24 5.31
C VAL A 28 -4.35 24.77 6.51
N GLU A 29 -5.11 25.23 7.50
CA GLU A 29 -4.53 25.59 8.79
C GLU A 29 -3.78 24.39 9.39
N PRO A 30 -2.60 24.58 9.99
CA PRO A 30 -1.75 23.49 10.47
C PRO A 30 -2.43 22.53 11.45
N ASP A 31 -3.45 23.00 12.14
CA ASP A 31 -4.16 22.29 13.19
C ASP A 31 -5.67 22.11 12.93
N PHE A 32 -6.10 22.12 11.65
CA PHE A 32 -7.53 22.02 11.30
C PHE A 32 -8.22 20.75 11.83
N GLU A 33 -7.48 19.70 12.16
CA GLU A 33 -7.94 18.46 12.80
C GLU A 33 -7.50 18.33 14.27
N ALA A 34 -7.02 19.40 14.91
CA ALA A 34 -6.51 19.38 16.29
C ALA A 34 -7.53 18.89 17.34
N ASN A 35 -8.82 19.05 17.07
CA ASN A 35 -9.90 18.58 17.94
C ASN A 35 -10.34 17.14 17.63
N TRP A 36 -9.80 16.50 16.59
CA TRP A 36 -10.10 15.11 16.29
C TRP A 36 -9.44 14.19 17.32
N GLN A 37 -10.18 13.19 17.75
CA GLN A 37 -9.73 12.24 18.75
C GLN A 37 -9.98 10.81 18.30
N SER A 38 -9.12 9.91 18.74
CA SER A 38 -9.29 8.47 18.59
C SER A 38 -9.14 7.79 19.95
N THR A 39 -9.87 6.70 20.13
CA THR A 39 -9.82 5.92 21.37
C THR A 39 -8.70 4.93 21.30
N GLU A 40 -7.89 4.89 22.33
CA GLU A 40 -6.87 3.87 22.54
C GLU A 40 -7.49 2.56 23.04
N HIS A 41 -7.02 1.44 22.51
CA HIS A 41 -7.49 0.10 22.84
C HIS A 41 -6.34 -0.80 23.25
N GLN A 42 -6.56 -1.69 24.22
CA GLN A 42 -5.65 -2.82 24.41
C GLN A 42 -5.92 -3.87 23.35
N ALA A 43 -4.87 -4.32 22.68
CA ALA A 43 -4.94 -5.31 21.63
C ALA A 43 -3.74 -6.26 21.68
N GLU A 44 -3.89 -7.40 21.07
CA GLU A 44 -2.82 -8.34 20.76
C GLU A 44 -2.39 -8.12 19.33
N VAL A 45 -1.11 -7.92 19.10
CA VAL A 45 -0.51 -7.63 17.79
C VAL A 45 0.53 -8.69 17.46
N TYR A 46 0.52 -9.16 16.23
CA TYR A 46 1.50 -10.10 15.69
C TYR A 46 2.02 -9.60 14.35
N LEU A 47 3.30 -9.23 14.32
CA LEU A 47 3.99 -8.92 13.07
C LEU A 47 4.14 -10.21 12.26
N ILE A 48 3.53 -10.29 11.09
CA ILE A 48 3.62 -11.45 10.22
C ILE A 48 5.01 -11.44 9.55
N PRO A 49 5.87 -12.45 9.83
CA PRO A 49 7.30 -12.35 9.56
C PRO A 49 7.68 -12.48 8.09
N THR A 50 6.82 -13.10 7.25
CA THR A 50 7.13 -13.38 5.84
C THR A 50 5.94 -13.11 4.92
N ALA A 51 6.22 -12.84 3.66
CA ALA A 51 5.19 -12.65 2.63
C ALA A 51 4.36 -13.91 2.37
N PRO A 52 4.94 -15.13 2.24
CA PRO A 52 4.17 -16.37 2.16
C PRO A 52 3.26 -16.61 3.37
N GLU A 53 3.74 -16.36 4.60
CA GLU A 53 2.91 -16.48 5.80
C GLU A 53 1.74 -15.51 5.77
N ALA A 54 1.93 -14.28 5.28
CA ALA A 54 0.86 -13.29 5.21
C ALA A 54 -0.31 -13.77 4.32
N PHE A 55 -0.02 -14.53 3.25
CA PHE A 55 -1.05 -15.17 2.44
C PHE A 55 -1.68 -16.36 3.16
N ALA A 56 -0.84 -17.26 3.70
CA ALA A 56 -1.30 -18.45 4.40
C ALA A 56 -2.22 -18.11 5.59
N ARG A 57 -1.91 -17.04 6.36
CA ARG A 57 -2.77 -16.55 7.45
C ARG A 57 -4.14 -16.09 6.96
N ARG A 58 -4.21 -15.41 5.81
CA ARG A 58 -5.50 -15.03 5.21
C ARG A 58 -6.34 -16.24 4.87
N ILE A 59 -5.73 -17.25 4.23
CA ILE A 59 -6.42 -18.51 3.90
C ILE A 59 -6.87 -19.25 5.19
N GLU A 60 -5.99 -19.36 6.19
CA GLU A 60 -6.32 -19.96 7.47
C GLU A 60 -7.55 -19.30 8.11
N LEU A 61 -7.55 -17.97 8.19
CA LEU A 61 -8.66 -17.20 8.76
C LEU A 61 -9.96 -17.38 7.96
N VAL A 62 -9.90 -17.39 6.62
CA VAL A 62 -11.07 -17.64 5.76
C VAL A 62 -11.63 -19.04 5.99
N ARG A 63 -10.77 -20.05 6.11
CA ARG A 63 -11.21 -21.44 6.37
C ARG A 63 -11.83 -21.60 7.76
N GLN A 64 -11.41 -20.81 8.75
CA GLN A 64 -11.93 -20.82 10.13
C GLN A 64 -13.15 -19.93 10.32
N ALA A 65 -13.44 -19.03 9.38
CA ALA A 65 -14.56 -18.08 9.44
C ALA A 65 -15.90 -18.78 9.67
N LYS A 66 -16.74 -18.21 10.55
CA LYS A 66 -18.06 -18.74 10.94
C LYS A 66 -19.21 -17.78 10.62
N HIS A 67 -18.96 -16.48 10.56
CA HIS A 67 -20.03 -15.47 10.47
C HIS A 67 -19.82 -14.46 9.35
N SER A 68 -18.65 -13.83 9.28
CA SER A 68 -18.42 -12.74 8.34
C SER A 68 -16.96 -12.54 7.97
N ILE A 69 -16.74 -12.06 6.74
CA ILE A 69 -15.44 -11.59 6.26
C ILE A 69 -15.68 -10.25 5.57
N ASP A 70 -15.03 -9.20 6.10
CA ASP A 70 -15.13 -7.84 5.58
C ASP A 70 -13.74 -7.36 5.11
N MET A 71 -13.67 -6.85 3.87
CA MET A 71 -12.39 -6.54 3.23
C MET A 71 -12.45 -5.26 2.42
N THR A 72 -11.32 -4.54 2.42
CA THR A 72 -11.07 -3.40 1.52
C THR A 72 -9.69 -3.54 0.89
N TYR A 73 -9.60 -3.40 -0.44
CA TYR A 73 -8.32 -3.41 -1.16
C TYR A 73 -8.33 -2.39 -2.30
N PHE A 74 -7.15 -1.80 -2.55
CA PHE A 74 -6.92 -0.96 -3.73
C PHE A 74 -6.81 -1.82 -5.00
N SER A 75 -6.03 -2.92 -4.94
CA SER A 75 -5.83 -3.85 -6.05
C SER A 75 -6.09 -5.29 -5.64
N TRP A 76 -6.72 -6.03 -6.53
CA TRP A 76 -6.90 -7.47 -6.45
C TRP A 76 -6.58 -8.08 -7.81
N GLU A 77 -5.45 -8.77 -7.89
CA GLU A 77 -4.95 -9.28 -9.16
C GLU A 77 -5.67 -10.57 -9.59
N ARG A 78 -5.76 -10.74 -10.93
CA ARG A 78 -6.30 -11.96 -11.54
C ARG A 78 -5.20 -12.96 -11.81
N ASP A 79 -4.44 -13.29 -10.81
CA ASP A 79 -3.32 -14.23 -10.84
C ASP A 79 -3.62 -15.48 -10.00
N THR A 80 -2.60 -16.26 -9.66
CA THR A 80 -2.77 -17.53 -8.94
C THR A 80 -3.33 -17.30 -7.54
N LEU A 81 -2.71 -16.42 -6.76
CA LEU A 81 -3.09 -16.20 -5.35
C LEU A 81 -4.37 -15.39 -5.22
N GLY A 82 -4.56 -14.38 -6.07
CA GLY A 82 -5.80 -13.59 -6.07
C GLY A 82 -7.03 -14.46 -6.35
N LEU A 83 -6.93 -15.37 -7.33
CA LEU A 83 -8.00 -16.31 -7.65
C LEU A 83 -8.15 -17.42 -6.60
N MET A 84 -7.04 -17.87 -5.99
CA MET A 84 -7.06 -18.86 -4.92
C MET A 84 -7.81 -18.30 -3.69
N LEU A 85 -7.50 -17.07 -3.26
CA LEU A 85 -8.18 -16.45 -2.13
C LEU A 85 -9.67 -16.22 -2.41
N LEU A 86 -10.06 -15.79 -3.62
CA LEU A 86 -11.48 -15.66 -3.99
C LEU A 86 -12.20 -17.02 -3.97
N ASN A 87 -11.54 -18.10 -4.35
CA ASN A 87 -12.11 -19.43 -4.27
C ASN A 87 -12.33 -19.87 -2.80
N GLU A 88 -11.41 -19.58 -1.91
CA GLU A 88 -11.57 -19.84 -0.48
C GLU A 88 -12.72 -18.99 0.12
N LEU A 89 -12.84 -17.72 -0.30
CA LEU A 89 -13.96 -16.85 0.09
C LEU A 89 -15.30 -17.41 -0.40
N LYS A 90 -15.34 -17.92 -1.65
CA LYS A 90 -16.54 -18.60 -2.15
C LYS A 90 -16.89 -19.84 -1.30
N GLN A 91 -15.88 -20.66 -0.96
CA GLN A 91 -16.11 -21.82 -0.10
C GLN A 91 -16.57 -21.43 1.32
N ALA A 92 -16.09 -20.29 1.86
CA ALA A 92 -16.61 -19.74 3.11
C ALA A 92 -18.08 -19.32 2.96
N ALA A 93 -18.43 -18.65 1.87
CA ALA A 93 -19.80 -18.27 1.55
C ALA A 93 -20.73 -19.48 1.35
N ASP A 94 -20.23 -20.57 0.74
CA ASP A 94 -20.94 -21.86 0.64
C ASP A 94 -21.23 -22.50 2.04
N ARG A 95 -20.50 -22.06 3.10
CA ARG A 95 -20.73 -22.42 4.51
C ARG A 95 -21.58 -21.40 5.28
N ASP A 96 -22.31 -20.53 4.57
CA ASP A 96 -23.13 -19.44 5.12
C ASP A 96 -22.34 -18.29 5.78
N VAL A 97 -21.06 -18.15 5.50
CA VAL A 97 -20.27 -16.98 5.91
C VAL A 97 -20.60 -15.80 4.99
N ARG A 98 -20.99 -14.66 5.56
CA ARG A 98 -21.19 -13.43 4.79
C ARG A 98 -19.86 -12.82 4.38
N VAL A 99 -19.65 -12.62 3.09
CA VAL A 99 -18.44 -12.02 2.52
C VAL A 99 -18.76 -10.67 1.90
N ARG A 100 -18.08 -9.61 2.34
CA ARG A 100 -18.16 -8.27 1.74
C ARG A 100 -16.77 -7.80 1.30
N LEU A 101 -16.66 -7.37 0.06
CA LEU A 101 -15.42 -6.88 -0.53
C LEU A 101 -15.64 -5.50 -1.16
N THR A 102 -14.90 -4.50 -0.69
CA THR A 102 -14.81 -3.20 -1.34
C THR A 102 -13.50 -3.11 -2.11
N LEU A 103 -13.58 -2.78 -3.40
CA LEU A 103 -12.41 -2.56 -4.26
C LEU A 103 -12.40 -1.14 -4.80
N ASP A 104 -11.22 -0.53 -4.88
CA ASP A 104 -11.06 0.66 -5.71
C ASP A 104 -11.32 0.33 -7.17
N ASP A 105 -12.02 1.21 -7.88
CA ASP A 105 -12.40 0.94 -9.25
C ASP A 105 -11.29 1.18 -10.28
N LEU A 106 -10.19 1.81 -9.90
CA LEU A 106 -9.13 2.21 -10.85
C LEU A 106 -8.61 1.01 -11.66
N LEU A 107 -8.44 -0.14 -11.03
CA LEU A 107 -7.90 -1.35 -11.66
C LEU A 107 -8.97 -2.39 -12.02
N VAL A 108 -10.25 -2.14 -11.70
CA VAL A 108 -11.37 -3.00 -12.09
C VAL A 108 -11.94 -2.55 -13.42
N PHE A 109 -11.69 -3.26 -14.50
CA PHE A 109 -12.18 -2.92 -15.84
C PHE A 109 -13.52 -3.57 -16.15
N ASN A 110 -13.56 -4.53 -17.06
CA ASN A 110 -14.76 -5.31 -17.39
C ASN A 110 -14.60 -6.73 -16.84
N ASP A 111 -14.34 -6.80 -15.53
CA ASP A 111 -13.97 -8.01 -14.83
C ASP A 111 -15.21 -8.84 -14.47
N LYS A 112 -15.80 -9.46 -15.52
CA LYS A 112 -16.99 -10.29 -15.38
C LYS A 112 -16.81 -11.45 -14.39
N TRP A 113 -15.60 -11.90 -14.18
CA TRP A 113 -15.27 -12.95 -13.23
C TRP A 113 -15.51 -12.53 -11.77
N LEU A 114 -15.29 -11.24 -11.43
CA LEU A 114 -15.63 -10.67 -10.13
C LEU A 114 -17.15 -10.48 -9.99
N ALA A 115 -17.79 -9.89 -11.00
CA ALA A 115 -19.23 -9.71 -11.00
C ALA A 115 -20.01 -11.05 -10.99
N ASP A 116 -19.43 -12.10 -11.56
CA ASP A 116 -19.98 -13.45 -11.54
C ASP A 116 -19.91 -14.07 -10.14
N LEU A 117 -18.80 -13.82 -9.41
CA LEU A 117 -18.66 -14.25 -8.01
C LEU A 117 -19.68 -13.53 -7.09
N ASP A 118 -19.94 -12.24 -7.32
CA ASP A 118 -20.96 -11.44 -6.61
C ASP A 118 -22.38 -11.96 -6.77
N SER A 119 -22.64 -12.88 -7.72
CA SER A 119 -23.95 -13.54 -7.85
C SER A 119 -24.22 -14.57 -6.73
N HIS A 120 -23.25 -14.89 -5.89
CA HIS A 120 -23.43 -15.75 -4.74
C HIS A 120 -24.25 -15.03 -3.65
N PRO A 121 -25.28 -15.65 -3.04
CA PRO A 121 -26.17 -14.97 -2.09
C PRO A 121 -25.46 -14.43 -0.84
N ASN A 122 -24.33 -15.01 -0.46
CA ASN A 122 -23.54 -14.61 0.71
C ASN A 122 -22.28 -13.80 0.34
N ILE A 123 -22.10 -13.39 -0.93
CA ILE A 123 -20.98 -12.54 -1.37
C ILE A 123 -21.51 -11.24 -1.94
N GLU A 124 -20.99 -10.13 -1.48
CA GLU A 124 -21.30 -8.81 -2.01
C GLU A 124 -20.00 -8.06 -2.32
N ILE A 125 -19.80 -7.68 -3.58
CA ILE A 125 -18.64 -6.92 -4.05
C ILE A 125 -19.11 -5.52 -4.44
N ARG A 126 -18.47 -4.51 -3.88
CA ARG A 126 -18.74 -3.10 -4.20
C ARG A 126 -17.50 -2.41 -4.73
N LEU A 127 -17.72 -1.41 -5.56
CA LEU A 127 -16.67 -0.58 -6.16
C LEU A 127 -16.69 0.82 -5.58
N PHE A 128 -15.54 1.28 -5.11
CA PHE A 128 -15.37 2.63 -4.62
C PHE A 128 -15.10 3.58 -5.79
N ASN A 129 -15.80 4.72 -5.78
CA ASN A 129 -15.66 5.84 -6.72
C ASN A 129 -15.53 5.39 -8.19
N PRO A 130 -16.55 4.65 -8.71
CA PRO A 130 -16.44 3.97 -9.98
C PRO A 130 -16.52 4.90 -11.18
N PHE A 131 -15.71 4.59 -12.20
CA PHE A 131 -15.82 5.21 -13.52
C PHE A 131 -17.12 4.84 -14.21
N ASP A 132 -17.72 5.80 -14.91
CA ASP A 132 -18.97 5.58 -15.65
C ASP A 132 -18.77 4.71 -16.89
N SER A 133 -17.62 4.84 -17.56
CA SER A 133 -17.34 4.07 -18.79
C SER A 133 -16.43 2.88 -18.52
N ARG A 134 -16.87 1.69 -18.98
CA ARG A 134 -16.09 0.44 -19.02
C ARG A 134 -15.60 0.10 -20.43
N LYS A 135 -15.93 0.94 -21.43
CA LYS A 135 -15.59 0.70 -22.83
C LYS A 135 -14.17 1.20 -23.13
N ALA A 136 -13.51 0.54 -24.08
CA ALA A 136 -12.19 0.91 -24.58
C ALA A 136 -11.04 0.90 -23.55
N GLY A 137 -11.19 0.18 -22.41
CA GLY A 137 -10.12 -0.01 -21.42
C GLY A 137 -9.54 1.32 -20.93
N TRP A 138 -8.22 1.45 -20.94
CA TRP A 138 -7.51 2.66 -20.48
C TRP A 138 -7.85 3.93 -21.24
N ILE A 139 -8.15 3.83 -22.55
CA ILE A 139 -8.53 5.00 -23.36
C ILE A 139 -9.87 5.57 -22.88
N GLY A 140 -10.85 4.69 -22.61
CA GLY A 140 -12.14 5.11 -22.05
C GLY A 140 -12.01 5.72 -20.66
N ARG A 141 -11.11 5.19 -19.82
CA ARG A 141 -10.82 5.76 -18.49
C ARG A 141 -10.14 7.12 -18.60
N ALA A 142 -9.13 7.26 -19.45
CA ALA A 142 -8.47 8.55 -19.67
C ALA A 142 -9.46 9.62 -20.13
N PHE A 143 -10.40 9.27 -21.00
CA PHE A 143 -11.46 10.19 -21.42
C PHE A 143 -12.42 10.55 -20.26
N ASN A 144 -12.88 9.58 -19.50
CA ASN A 144 -13.69 9.85 -18.30
C ASN A 144 -12.94 10.72 -17.29
N PHE A 145 -11.66 10.42 -17.05
CA PHE A 145 -10.83 11.17 -16.12
C PHE A 145 -10.70 12.63 -16.59
N SER A 146 -10.45 12.89 -17.87
CA SER A 146 -10.33 14.25 -18.41
C SER A 146 -11.61 15.09 -18.27
N THR A 147 -12.76 14.45 -18.19
CA THR A 147 -14.06 15.15 -18.04
C THR A 147 -14.52 15.29 -16.59
N ASN A 148 -14.05 14.39 -15.68
CA ASN A 148 -14.47 14.32 -14.28
C ASN A 148 -13.28 14.16 -13.31
N GLN A 149 -12.14 14.76 -13.62
CA GLN A 149 -10.89 14.61 -12.87
C GLN A 149 -11.09 14.80 -11.38
N LYS A 150 -11.67 15.90 -10.96
CA LYS A 150 -11.87 16.24 -9.55
C LYS A 150 -12.57 15.13 -8.74
N GLN A 151 -13.55 14.48 -9.35
CA GLN A 151 -14.29 13.39 -8.68
C GLN A 151 -13.55 12.07 -8.74
N LEU A 152 -12.89 11.77 -9.88
CA LEU A 152 -12.28 10.46 -10.12
C LEU A 152 -10.83 10.34 -9.62
N ASP A 153 -10.24 11.42 -9.13
CA ASP A 153 -8.87 11.44 -8.66
C ASP A 153 -8.71 10.78 -7.28
N ASN A 154 -9.72 10.90 -6.44
CA ASN A 154 -9.71 10.26 -5.13
C ASN A 154 -9.86 8.74 -5.25
N ARG A 155 -8.94 8.00 -4.60
CA ARG A 155 -8.88 6.53 -4.65
C ARG A 155 -8.92 5.92 -3.26
N LEU A 156 -9.45 4.71 -3.14
CA LEU A 156 -9.47 3.93 -1.91
C LEU A 156 -8.15 3.17 -1.79
N HIS A 157 -7.27 3.64 -0.94
CA HIS A 157 -5.95 3.01 -0.79
C HIS A 157 -5.82 2.14 0.45
N GLU A 158 -6.92 1.90 1.16
CA GLU A 158 -7.00 1.02 2.32
C GLU A 158 -6.68 -0.45 1.98
N LYS A 159 -6.06 -1.16 2.93
CA LYS A 159 -5.86 -2.62 2.91
C LYS A 159 -6.31 -3.17 4.25
N TYR A 160 -7.51 -3.72 4.25
CA TYR A 160 -8.20 -4.19 5.44
C TYR A 160 -8.80 -5.57 5.21
N PHE A 161 -8.58 -6.47 6.14
CA PHE A 161 -9.08 -7.84 6.10
C PHE A 161 -9.52 -8.24 7.51
N ASN A 162 -10.80 -8.48 7.71
CA ASN A 162 -11.38 -8.80 9.01
C ASN A 162 -12.28 -10.03 8.94
N VAL A 163 -12.09 -10.94 9.90
CA VAL A 163 -12.85 -12.18 10.01
C VAL A 163 -13.56 -12.25 11.35
N ASP A 164 -14.86 -12.45 11.28
CA ASP A 164 -15.78 -12.66 12.44
C ASP A 164 -15.71 -11.52 13.49
N HIS A 165 -15.21 -10.33 13.13
CA HIS A 165 -14.96 -9.23 14.07
C HIS A 165 -14.01 -9.60 15.22
N GLN A 166 -13.17 -10.63 15.04
CA GLN A 166 -12.27 -11.17 16.04
C GLN A 166 -10.80 -11.15 15.63
N SER A 167 -10.52 -11.24 14.33
CA SER A 167 -9.17 -11.23 13.79
C SER A 167 -9.09 -10.28 12.60
N MET A 168 -8.11 -9.38 12.62
CA MET A 168 -7.94 -8.38 11.58
C MET A 168 -6.49 -8.38 11.10
N ILE A 169 -6.28 -8.38 9.77
CA ILE A 169 -4.97 -8.11 9.16
C ILE A 169 -5.01 -6.72 8.52
N LEU A 170 -3.98 -5.94 8.82
CA LEU A 170 -3.76 -4.61 8.29
C LEU A 170 -2.29 -4.46 7.91
N GLY A 171 -2.01 -3.78 6.79
CA GLY A 171 -0.66 -3.53 6.31
C GLY A 171 -0.64 -2.83 4.96
N GLY A 172 0.45 -3.00 4.21
CA GLY A 172 0.63 -2.37 2.90
C GLY A 172 0.26 -3.26 1.72
N ARG A 173 0.10 -4.60 1.92
CA ARG A 173 -0.09 -5.56 0.83
C ARG A 173 -1.47 -5.47 0.18
N ASN A 174 -1.48 -5.38 -1.15
CA ASN A 174 -2.65 -5.74 -1.95
C ASN A 174 -2.73 -7.26 -2.14
N ILE A 175 -3.64 -7.74 -2.98
CA ILE A 175 -3.79 -9.17 -3.26
C ILE A 175 -3.28 -9.48 -4.67
N GLY A 176 -2.17 -10.20 -4.73
CA GLY A 176 -1.50 -10.64 -5.96
C GLY A 176 -0.28 -11.52 -5.66
N ASP A 177 0.17 -12.28 -6.64
CA ASP A 177 1.33 -13.19 -6.52
C ASP A 177 2.59 -12.41 -6.06
N ASP A 178 2.76 -11.17 -6.51
CA ASP A 178 3.89 -10.29 -6.24
C ASP A 178 3.92 -9.74 -4.80
N TYR A 179 2.76 -9.56 -4.16
CA TYR A 179 2.70 -9.12 -2.76
C TYR A 179 3.02 -10.22 -1.76
N PHE A 180 2.97 -11.48 -2.18
CA PHE A 180 3.18 -12.62 -1.30
C PHE A 180 4.41 -13.46 -1.65
N GLY A 181 5.28 -12.96 -2.54
CA GLY A 181 6.55 -13.60 -2.89
C GLY A 181 6.44 -14.74 -3.90
N TYR A 182 5.32 -14.87 -4.59
CA TYR A 182 5.06 -15.95 -5.56
C TYR A 182 5.06 -15.48 -7.02
N SER A 183 5.47 -14.26 -7.31
CA SER A 183 5.63 -13.80 -8.69
C SER A 183 6.97 -14.25 -9.28
N GLU A 184 6.95 -14.75 -10.51
CA GLU A 184 8.14 -15.17 -11.27
C GLU A 184 8.92 -13.96 -11.88
N ASN A 185 8.35 -12.74 -11.81
CA ASN A 185 8.91 -11.55 -12.45
C ASN A 185 9.54 -10.59 -11.46
N ALA A 186 8.77 -10.14 -10.47
CA ALA A 186 9.20 -9.27 -9.39
C ALA A 186 8.25 -9.41 -8.21
N ASN A 187 8.75 -9.16 -7.00
CA ASN A 187 7.96 -9.22 -5.77
C ASN A 187 8.05 -7.90 -4.99
N PHE A 188 7.19 -7.73 -3.98
CA PHE A 188 7.21 -6.59 -3.08
C PHE A 188 7.69 -6.99 -1.68
N PHE A 189 8.59 -6.19 -1.12
CA PHE A 189 8.91 -6.25 0.30
C PHE A 189 7.97 -5.31 1.07
N ASP A 190 6.97 -5.88 1.70
CA ASP A 190 5.95 -5.16 2.47
C ASP A 190 5.64 -5.89 3.79
N MET A 191 4.79 -5.33 4.64
CA MET A 191 4.52 -5.81 5.98
C MET A 191 3.03 -5.86 6.27
N ASP A 192 2.62 -6.89 7.02
CA ASP A 192 1.29 -7.04 7.58
C ASP A 192 1.35 -7.33 9.07
N VAL A 193 0.31 -6.91 9.79
CA VAL A 193 0.11 -7.18 11.21
C VAL A 193 -1.25 -7.82 11.42
N LEU A 194 -1.28 -8.89 12.19
CA LEU A 194 -2.50 -9.54 12.67
C LEU A 194 -2.86 -8.98 14.04
N PHE A 195 -4.11 -8.55 14.18
CA PHE A 195 -4.67 -7.97 15.40
C PHE A 195 -5.77 -8.83 15.98
N LYS A 196 -5.84 -8.85 17.31
CA LYS A 196 -7.00 -9.30 18.10
C LYS A 196 -7.34 -8.27 19.19
N GLY A 197 -8.58 -8.26 19.63
CA GLY A 197 -9.02 -7.41 20.75
C GLY A 197 -9.85 -6.20 20.36
N GLY A 198 -9.99 -5.26 21.29
CA GLY A 198 -10.99 -4.19 21.22
C GLY A 198 -10.85 -3.19 20.08
N VAL A 199 -9.67 -3.04 19.50
CA VAL A 199 -9.41 -2.14 18.37
C VAL A 199 -10.24 -2.50 17.14
N ILE A 200 -10.55 -3.79 16.94
CA ILE A 200 -11.28 -4.29 15.75
C ILE A 200 -12.65 -3.61 15.63
N ALA A 201 -13.35 -3.41 16.74
CA ALA A 201 -14.66 -2.74 16.72
C ALA A 201 -14.62 -1.28 16.19
N ALA A 202 -13.49 -0.60 16.32
CA ALA A 202 -13.32 0.72 15.70
C ALA A 202 -13.17 0.63 14.18
N PHE A 203 -12.41 -0.35 13.70
CA PHE A 203 -12.28 -0.65 12.26
C PHE A 203 -13.59 -1.11 11.64
N ASP A 204 -14.38 -1.94 12.33
CA ASP A 204 -15.71 -2.35 11.88
C ASP A 204 -16.64 -1.16 11.65
N ARG A 205 -16.65 -0.20 12.58
CA ARG A 205 -17.45 1.03 12.41
C ARG A 205 -16.98 1.85 11.21
N ASN A 206 -15.67 1.99 11.01
CA ASN A 206 -15.13 2.69 9.84
C ASN A 206 -15.50 1.99 8.53
N TYR A 207 -15.32 0.66 8.48
CA TYR A 207 -15.71 -0.14 7.33
C TYR A 207 -17.22 -0.01 7.03
N GLN A 208 -18.07 -0.08 8.05
CA GLN A 208 -19.51 0.05 7.87
C GLN A 208 -19.91 1.46 7.36
N ALA A 209 -19.23 2.51 7.81
CA ALA A 209 -19.43 3.86 7.31
C ALA A 209 -19.05 3.98 5.83
N LEU A 210 -17.89 3.41 5.44
CA LEU A 210 -17.44 3.34 4.04
C LEU A 210 -18.42 2.53 3.20
N TRP A 211 -18.79 1.32 3.63
CA TRP A 211 -19.68 0.40 2.92
C TRP A 211 -21.05 1.00 2.64
N SER A 212 -21.56 1.81 3.56
CA SER A 212 -22.87 2.45 3.46
C SER A 212 -22.84 3.83 2.80
N SER A 213 -21.67 4.31 2.38
CA SER A 213 -21.51 5.62 1.76
C SER A 213 -22.00 5.63 0.31
N GLU A 214 -22.35 6.81 -0.19
CA GLU A 214 -22.72 7.03 -1.60
C GLU A 214 -21.56 6.79 -2.59
N HIS A 215 -20.32 6.71 -2.08
CA HIS A 215 -19.12 6.52 -2.88
C HIS A 215 -18.86 5.04 -3.22
N VAL A 216 -19.62 4.12 -2.63
CA VAL A 216 -19.44 2.67 -2.78
C VAL A 216 -20.70 2.06 -3.38
N VAL A 217 -20.57 1.54 -4.62
CA VAL A 217 -21.70 1.00 -5.37
C VAL A 217 -21.56 -0.49 -5.67
N PRO A 218 -22.65 -1.27 -5.70
CA PRO A 218 -22.61 -2.68 -6.09
C PRO A 218 -21.95 -2.90 -7.46
N ILE A 219 -21.07 -3.89 -7.57
CA ILE A 219 -20.38 -4.21 -8.83
C ILE A 219 -21.37 -4.50 -9.97
N GLN A 220 -22.53 -5.08 -9.67
CA GLN A 220 -23.59 -5.39 -10.62
C GLN A 220 -24.21 -4.15 -11.29
N GLU A 221 -24.08 -2.97 -10.69
CA GLU A 221 -24.50 -1.73 -11.34
C GLU A 221 -23.59 -1.30 -12.47
N ARG A 222 -22.33 -1.72 -12.43
CA ARG A 222 -21.28 -1.35 -13.39
C ARG A 222 -20.90 -2.47 -14.37
N ILE A 223 -20.96 -3.72 -13.95
CA ILE A 223 -20.58 -4.90 -14.75
C ILE A 223 -21.73 -5.89 -14.75
N LYS A 224 -22.42 -6.01 -15.90
CA LYS A 224 -23.56 -6.93 -16.03
C LYS A 224 -23.10 -8.31 -16.43
N ILE A 225 -23.66 -9.32 -15.78
CA ILE A 225 -23.59 -10.74 -16.15
C ILE A 225 -24.93 -11.26 -16.63
N LYS A 226 -24.94 -12.36 -17.37
CA LYS A 226 -26.17 -13.05 -17.77
C LYS A 226 -26.51 -14.12 -16.75
N GLU A 227 -27.75 -14.16 -16.28
CA GLU A 227 -28.19 -15.13 -15.27
C GLU A 227 -27.93 -16.60 -15.61
N MET A 228 -27.93 -16.92 -16.90
CA MET A 228 -27.67 -18.31 -17.39
C MET A 228 -26.19 -18.72 -17.32
N GLU A 229 -25.28 -17.83 -16.97
CA GLU A 229 -23.82 -18.07 -16.98
C GLU A 229 -23.23 -18.01 -15.55
N GLN A 230 -24.03 -18.30 -14.51
CA GLN A 230 -23.59 -18.23 -13.11
C GLN A 230 -22.31 -19.05 -12.86
N TYR A 231 -21.30 -18.37 -12.31
CA TYR A 231 -19.95 -18.90 -12.01
C TYR A 231 -19.13 -19.39 -13.22
N GLN A 232 -19.59 -19.27 -14.45
CA GLN A 232 -18.81 -19.70 -15.63
C GLN A 232 -17.59 -18.81 -15.86
N ALA A 233 -17.76 -17.48 -15.72
CA ALA A 233 -16.65 -16.55 -15.88
C ALA A 233 -15.64 -16.68 -14.74
N PHE A 234 -16.10 -16.88 -13.51
CA PHE A 234 -15.26 -17.13 -12.35
C PHE A 234 -14.53 -18.46 -12.45
N SER A 235 -15.23 -19.57 -12.74
CA SER A 235 -14.62 -20.91 -12.89
C SER A 235 -13.56 -20.91 -13.99
N LYS A 236 -13.86 -20.31 -15.14
CA LYS A 236 -12.89 -20.18 -16.24
C LYS A 236 -11.65 -19.35 -15.85
N ALA A 237 -11.84 -18.31 -15.05
CA ALA A 237 -10.73 -17.53 -14.52
C ALA A 237 -9.88 -18.37 -13.57
N LEU A 238 -10.51 -19.10 -12.65
CA LEU A 238 -9.86 -19.99 -11.69
C LEU A 238 -9.05 -21.10 -12.36
N ASP A 239 -9.65 -21.78 -13.35
CA ASP A 239 -8.95 -22.84 -14.12
C ASP A 239 -7.73 -22.28 -14.85
N LYS A 240 -7.86 -21.08 -15.41
CA LYS A 240 -6.74 -20.41 -16.08
C LYS A 240 -5.64 -20.02 -15.09
N GLY A 241 -5.98 -19.50 -13.91
CA GLY A 241 -5.02 -19.13 -12.86
C GLY A 241 -4.29 -20.35 -12.30
N LYS A 242 -4.95 -21.50 -12.19
CA LYS A 242 -4.34 -22.76 -11.72
C LYS A 242 -3.48 -23.45 -12.76
N LYS A 243 -3.63 -23.11 -14.04
CA LYS A 243 -2.92 -23.80 -15.13
C LYS A 243 -1.42 -23.62 -15.01
N ASN A 244 -0.69 -24.75 -14.95
CA ASN A 244 0.76 -24.81 -14.78
C ASN A 244 1.29 -24.22 -13.46
N LYS A 245 0.42 -24.03 -12.44
CA LYS A 245 0.76 -23.44 -11.13
C LYS A 245 0.64 -24.44 -9.97
N ALA A 246 0.63 -25.73 -10.25
CA ALA A 246 0.47 -26.80 -9.25
C ALA A 246 1.53 -26.72 -8.13
N LEU A 247 2.77 -26.34 -8.45
CA LEU A 247 3.85 -26.19 -7.47
C LEU A 247 3.58 -25.03 -6.49
N ILE A 248 3.14 -23.88 -7.00
CA ILE A 248 2.78 -22.73 -6.16
C ILE A 248 1.62 -23.11 -5.23
N ILE A 249 0.57 -23.72 -5.79
CA ILE A 249 -0.61 -24.12 -4.99
C ILE A 249 -0.21 -25.14 -3.91
N SER A 250 0.65 -26.12 -4.26
CA SER A 250 1.15 -27.10 -3.30
C SER A 250 1.99 -26.46 -2.21
N GLU A 251 2.81 -25.46 -2.55
CA GLU A 251 3.63 -24.75 -1.57
C GLU A 251 2.77 -23.90 -0.63
N VAL A 252 1.76 -23.20 -1.14
CA VAL A 252 0.81 -22.46 -0.30
C VAL A 252 0.09 -23.39 0.68
N GLU A 253 -0.38 -24.55 0.22
CA GLU A 253 -1.01 -25.54 1.11
C GLU A 253 -0.02 -26.11 2.15
N ASN A 254 1.24 -26.27 1.77
CA ASN A 254 2.30 -26.66 2.68
C ASN A 254 2.55 -25.59 3.76
N GLN A 255 2.62 -24.32 3.37
CA GLN A 255 2.74 -23.18 4.30
C GLN A 255 1.56 -23.14 5.28
N ILE A 256 0.32 -23.27 4.79
CA ILE A 256 -0.87 -23.28 5.65
C ILE A 256 -0.82 -24.43 6.67
N LYS A 257 -0.42 -25.60 6.23
CA LYS A 257 -0.34 -26.79 7.10
C LYS A 257 0.70 -26.68 8.20
N HIS A 258 1.77 -25.91 7.98
CA HIS A 258 2.88 -25.76 8.92
C HIS A 258 2.92 -24.37 9.57
N LEU A 259 1.81 -23.63 9.54
CA LEU A 259 1.70 -22.36 10.26
C LEU A 259 1.85 -22.56 11.77
N ASP A 260 2.83 -21.90 12.35
CA ASP A 260 2.98 -21.83 13.80
C ASP A 260 1.87 -20.98 14.43
N GLN A 261 1.60 -21.20 15.71
CA GLN A 261 0.71 -20.32 16.45
C GLN A 261 1.33 -18.93 16.56
N PRO A 262 0.58 -17.84 16.26
CA PRO A 262 1.10 -16.49 16.35
C PRO A 262 1.56 -16.15 17.77
N SER A 263 2.78 -15.65 17.90
CA SER A 263 3.30 -15.13 19.18
C SER A 263 2.90 -13.66 19.33
N PHE A 264 1.74 -13.43 19.92
CA PHE A 264 1.19 -12.10 20.11
C PHE A 264 1.94 -11.29 21.18
N ILE A 265 2.05 -9.98 20.91
CA ILE A 265 2.49 -8.96 21.87
C ILE A 265 1.27 -8.16 22.29
N SER A 266 1.06 -7.99 23.60
CA SER A 266 0.05 -7.08 24.14
C SER A 266 0.54 -5.64 23.96
N ALA A 267 -0.28 -4.80 23.34
CA ALA A 267 0.06 -3.41 23.03
C ALA A 267 -1.13 -2.48 23.19
N SER A 268 -0.84 -1.21 23.41
CA SER A 268 -1.81 -0.13 23.29
C SER A 268 -1.89 0.31 21.82
N VAL A 269 -3.08 0.25 21.25
CA VAL A 269 -3.31 0.49 19.81
C VAL A 269 -4.34 1.59 19.61
N THR A 270 -3.98 2.60 18.82
CA THR A 270 -4.86 3.73 18.47
C THR A 270 -5.13 3.71 16.97
N PRO A 271 -6.38 3.48 16.52
CA PRO A 271 -6.72 3.49 15.11
C PRO A 271 -6.74 4.92 14.54
N VAL A 272 -6.35 5.05 13.28
CA VAL A 272 -6.44 6.30 12.52
C VAL A 272 -7.19 6.02 11.23
N PHE A 273 -8.22 6.82 10.98
CA PHE A 273 -9.03 6.74 9.78
C PHE A 273 -9.04 8.06 9.04
N ASP A 274 -9.07 7.99 7.73
CA ASP A 274 -9.30 9.16 6.91
C ASP A 274 -10.74 9.66 7.04
N SER A 275 -11.01 10.80 6.41
CA SER A 275 -12.36 11.36 6.33
C SER A 275 -12.88 11.26 4.90
N LEU A 276 -14.10 10.72 4.74
CA LEU A 276 -14.77 10.75 3.43
C LEU A 276 -15.07 12.19 2.95
N LYS A 277 -14.96 13.22 3.81
CA LYS A 277 -14.98 14.63 3.40
C LYS A 277 -13.86 14.97 2.41
N LYS A 278 -12.73 14.23 2.47
CA LYS A 278 -11.61 14.38 1.53
C LYS A 278 -12.06 14.27 0.06
N LEU A 279 -13.06 13.46 -0.25
CA LEU A 279 -13.59 13.32 -1.61
C LEU A 279 -14.23 14.63 -2.15
N ASN A 280 -14.56 15.56 -1.26
CA ASN A 280 -15.14 16.85 -1.63
C ASN A 280 -14.16 18.00 -1.57
N ASP A 281 -13.22 17.99 -0.60
CA ASP A 281 -12.38 19.14 -0.28
C ASP A 281 -10.87 18.87 -0.41
N ASN A 282 -10.45 17.64 -0.67
CA ASN A 282 -9.06 17.21 -0.82
C ASN A 282 -8.14 17.65 0.36
N LYS A 283 -8.66 17.74 1.59
CA LYS A 283 -7.85 18.10 2.75
C LYS A 283 -7.11 16.89 3.34
N PRO A 284 -5.92 17.10 3.92
CA PRO A 284 -5.06 16.01 4.40
C PRO A 284 -5.49 15.50 5.79
N TYR A 285 -6.72 15.05 5.95
CA TYR A 285 -7.30 14.59 7.22
C TYR A 285 -6.47 13.49 7.87
N PHE A 286 -6.13 12.45 7.09
CA PHE A 286 -5.41 11.31 7.61
C PHE A 286 -4.02 11.68 8.17
N ARG A 287 -3.26 12.48 7.42
CA ARG A 287 -1.94 12.93 7.83
C ARG A 287 -2.02 13.77 9.11
N GLN A 288 -2.89 14.77 9.15
CA GLN A 288 -3.05 15.63 10.35
C GLN A 288 -3.41 14.82 11.60
N ARG A 289 -4.33 13.87 11.47
CA ARG A 289 -4.73 12.97 12.56
C ARG A 289 -3.56 12.09 13.03
N THR A 290 -2.80 11.54 12.10
CA THR A 290 -1.65 10.68 12.39
C THR A 290 -0.55 11.46 13.10
N GLU A 291 -0.17 12.62 12.58
CA GLU A 291 0.85 13.49 13.20
C GLU A 291 0.42 14.00 14.58
N HIS A 292 -0.85 14.36 14.73
CA HIS A 292 -1.41 14.79 16.03
C HIS A 292 -1.28 13.69 17.09
N LEU A 293 -1.66 12.45 16.76
CA LEU A 293 -1.52 11.31 17.67
C LEU A 293 -0.04 10.97 17.96
N MET A 294 0.83 11.03 16.95
CA MET A 294 2.27 10.82 17.14
C MET A 294 2.83 11.85 18.14
N LYS A 295 2.50 13.14 17.96
CA LYS A 295 2.91 14.21 18.86
C LYS A 295 2.37 14.05 20.28
N GLN A 296 1.14 13.55 20.43
CA GLN A 296 0.58 13.26 21.75
C GLN A 296 1.33 12.14 22.47
N LYS A 297 1.68 11.06 21.74
CA LYS A 297 2.36 9.90 22.32
C LYS A 297 3.86 10.12 22.55
N VAL A 298 4.52 10.84 21.65
CA VAL A 298 5.94 11.16 21.70
C VAL A 298 6.14 12.64 21.39
N PRO A 299 5.97 13.54 22.38
CA PRO A 299 6.03 14.99 22.14
C PRO A 299 7.40 15.50 21.66
N SER A 300 8.49 14.83 22.03
CA SER A 300 9.86 15.21 21.69
C SER A 300 10.68 13.95 21.39
N PRO A 301 10.52 13.36 20.21
CA PRO A 301 11.26 12.17 19.85
C PRO A 301 12.75 12.44 19.71
N SER A 302 13.57 11.49 20.17
CA SER A 302 15.03 11.48 20.00
C SER A 302 15.47 10.72 18.75
N ALA A 303 14.62 9.83 18.23
CA ALA A 303 14.88 9.06 17.04
C ALA A 303 13.59 8.80 16.24
N ALA A 304 13.68 8.83 14.93
CA ALA A 304 12.58 8.51 14.02
C ALA A 304 13.06 7.66 12.85
N VAL A 305 12.32 6.58 12.54
CA VAL A 305 12.47 5.82 11.31
C VAL A 305 11.24 6.09 10.45
N ILE A 306 11.45 6.61 9.24
CA ILE A 306 10.40 6.83 8.23
C ILE A 306 10.65 5.82 7.11
N SER A 307 9.71 4.93 6.90
CA SER A 307 9.74 3.88 5.89
C SER A 307 8.62 4.10 4.90
N THR A 308 8.95 4.33 3.63
CA THR A 308 7.98 4.59 2.57
C THR A 308 8.52 4.16 1.21
N PRO A 309 7.70 3.56 0.32
CA PRO A 309 8.14 3.21 -1.04
C PRO A 309 8.40 4.45 -1.90
N TYR A 310 7.62 5.52 -1.67
CA TYR A 310 7.67 6.76 -2.44
C TYR A 310 7.99 7.92 -1.49
N MET A 311 9.13 8.54 -1.69
CA MET A 311 9.56 9.69 -0.90
C MET A 311 9.52 10.94 -1.78
N ILE A 312 8.30 11.46 -1.91
CA ILE A 312 7.99 12.71 -2.62
C ILE A 312 7.20 13.58 -1.66
N PRO A 313 7.82 14.08 -0.57
CA PRO A 313 7.09 14.73 0.49
C PRO A 313 6.44 16.02 -0.01
N SER A 314 5.17 16.22 0.37
CA SER A 314 4.51 17.52 0.29
C SER A 314 5.22 18.53 1.21
N ASP A 315 4.97 19.82 0.99
CA ASP A 315 5.53 20.87 1.85
C ASP A 315 5.20 20.62 3.34
N ASN A 316 3.99 20.13 3.60
CA ASN A 316 3.55 19.81 4.97
C ASN A 316 4.27 18.59 5.56
N GLN A 317 4.59 17.59 4.74
CA GLN A 317 5.40 16.42 5.18
C GLN A 317 6.86 16.83 5.44
N PHE A 318 7.39 17.83 4.72
CA PHE A 318 8.68 18.43 5.07
C PHE A 318 8.62 19.15 6.42
N VAL A 319 7.52 19.83 6.74
CA VAL A 319 7.32 20.46 8.07
C VAL A 319 7.41 19.41 9.19
N PHE A 320 6.84 18.22 9.00
CA PHE A 320 6.97 17.12 9.95
C PHE A 320 8.42 16.67 10.13
N ILE A 321 9.16 16.45 9.03
CA ILE A 321 10.58 16.07 9.08
C ILE A 321 11.42 17.18 9.75
N ASP A 322 11.18 18.43 9.41
CA ASP A 322 11.88 19.57 9.98
C ASP A 322 11.61 19.72 11.48
N ALA A 323 10.41 19.43 11.93
CA ALA A 323 10.08 19.42 13.36
C ALA A 323 10.86 18.34 14.13
N LEU A 324 11.04 17.15 13.56
CA LEU A 324 11.89 16.10 14.13
C LEU A 324 13.35 16.55 14.23
N ILE A 325 13.90 17.13 13.17
CA ILE A 325 15.29 17.62 13.12
C ILE A 325 15.51 18.79 14.11
N GLN A 326 14.58 19.73 14.21
CA GLN A 326 14.63 20.84 15.17
C GLN A 326 14.64 20.35 16.62
N GLN A 327 14.01 19.21 16.89
CA GLN A 327 14.04 18.53 18.19
C GLN A 327 15.31 17.69 18.40
N GLN A 328 16.26 17.74 17.46
CA GLN A 328 17.51 16.98 17.46
C GLN A 328 17.28 15.45 17.38
N ALA A 329 16.16 15.01 16.82
CA ALA A 329 15.92 13.60 16.57
C ALA A 329 16.86 13.07 15.47
N GLU A 330 17.39 11.86 15.66
CA GLU A 330 18.08 11.12 14.61
C GLU A 330 17.03 10.57 13.64
N VAL A 331 16.99 11.09 12.41
CA VAL A 331 16.01 10.67 11.40
C VAL A 331 16.64 9.70 10.42
N THR A 332 16.08 8.51 10.29
CA THR A 332 16.43 7.50 9.29
C THR A 332 15.27 7.31 8.31
N LEU A 333 15.54 7.50 7.03
CA LEU A 333 14.62 7.22 5.93
C LEU A 333 14.97 5.88 5.29
N ILE A 334 13.96 5.03 5.07
CA ILE A 334 14.06 3.80 4.29
C ILE A 334 13.11 3.90 3.09
N THR A 335 13.65 3.82 1.87
CA THR A 335 12.86 4.01 0.65
C THR A 335 13.43 3.23 -0.55
N ASN A 336 12.75 3.23 -1.68
CA ASN A 336 13.30 2.70 -2.93
C ASN A 336 14.46 3.57 -3.45
N SER A 337 15.45 2.92 -4.05
CA SER A 337 16.39 3.63 -4.92
C SER A 337 15.73 4.05 -6.23
N SER A 338 16.37 4.92 -6.99
CA SER A 338 15.90 5.30 -8.33
C SER A 338 15.78 4.12 -9.29
N ALA A 339 16.51 3.04 -9.05
CA ALA A 339 16.54 1.85 -9.91
C ALA A 339 15.64 0.70 -9.40
N SER A 340 15.15 0.74 -8.15
CA SER A 340 14.30 -0.29 -7.53
C SER A 340 12.83 0.10 -7.44
N ASN A 341 12.40 1.12 -8.17
CA ASN A 341 11.04 1.64 -8.10
C ASN A 341 10.15 0.96 -9.15
N ASP A 342 8.95 0.56 -8.77
CA ASP A 342 7.92 -0.03 -9.62
C ASP A 342 7.25 1.00 -10.55
N SER A 343 7.32 2.29 -10.20
CA SER A 343 6.79 3.40 -10.98
C SER A 343 7.87 4.15 -11.75
N GLY A 344 7.68 4.30 -13.06
CA GLY A 344 8.71 4.84 -13.96
C GLY A 344 9.03 6.34 -13.80
N PHE A 345 8.24 7.12 -13.06
CA PHE A 345 8.40 8.57 -12.88
C PHE A 345 8.68 8.98 -11.43
N ILE A 346 8.35 8.17 -10.44
CA ILE A 346 8.66 8.41 -9.01
C ILE A 346 10.15 8.70 -8.80
N PRO A 347 11.09 7.94 -9.41
CA PRO A 347 12.52 8.21 -9.26
C PRO A 347 12.95 9.62 -9.63
N ALA A 348 12.31 10.23 -10.64
CA ALA A 348 12.65 11.57 -11.09
C ALA A 348 12.41 12.64 -10.02
N TYR A 349 11.30 12.52 -9.30
CA TYR A 349 10.93 13.43 -8.21
C TYR A 349 11.72 13.13 -6.94
N TYR A 350 11.89 11.87 -6.58
CA TYR A 350 12.71 11.50 -5.42
C TYR A 350 14.14 12.03 -5.51
N GLU A 351 14.76 11.98 -6.70
CA GLU A 351 16.12 12.55 -6.93
C GLU A 351 16.23 14.04 -6.50
N LYS A 352 15.17 14.81 -6.69
CA LYS A 352 15.08 16.22 -6.27
C LYS A 352 15.11 16.32 -4.74
N HIS A 353 14.30 15.48 -4.06
CA HIS A 353 14.15 15.53 -2.62
C HIS A 353 15.33 14.92 -1.85
N ARG A 354 15.99 13.89 -2.41
CA ARG A 354 17.15 13.22 -1.78
C ARG A 354 18.24 14.21 -1.36
N GLN A 355 18.56 15.18 -2.21
CA GLN A 355 19.61 16.16 -1.90
C GLN A 355 19.19 17.03 -0.70
N THR A 356 17.98 17.50 -0.66
CA THR A 356 17.42 18.27 0.44
C THR A 356 17.45 17.48 1.75
N LEU A 357 17.10 16.20 1.72
CA LEU A 357 17.12 15.34 2.91
C LEU A 357 18.55 15.11 3.42
N LEU A 358 19.51 14.89 2.53
CA LEU A 358 20.94 14.78 2.88
C LEU A 358 21.49 16.08 3.47
N ASP A 359 21.08 17.26 2.95
CA ASP A 359 21.45 18.57 3.48
C ASP A 359 20.89 18.81 4.90
N LYS A 360 19.82 18.12 5.25
CA LYS A 360 19.19 18.12 6.57
C LYS A 360 19.77 17.04 7.51
N ASN A 361 20.83 16.33 7.10
CA ASN A 361 21.46 15.22 7.83
C ASN A 361 20.50 14.03 8.11
N VAL A 362 19.55 13.77 7.23
CA VAL A 362 18.73 12.55 7.28
C VAL A 362 19.56 11.36 6.86
N ASN A 363 19.59 10.29 7.66
CA ASN A 363 20.20 9.02 7.29
C ASN A 363 19.30 8.33 6.26
N ILE A 364 19.84 7.98 5.09
CA ILE A 364 19.04 7.39 4.02
C ILE A 364 19.51 5.96 3.73
N LEU A 365 18.56 5.03 3.72
CA LEU A 365 18.70 3.66 3.24
C LEU A 365 17.87 3.49 1.98
N GLU A 366 18.53 3.35 0.84
CA GLU A 366 17.87 3.09 -0.45
C GLU A 366 17.85 1.60 -0.75
N TYR A 367 16.66 1.04 -1.00
CA TYR A 367 16.50 -0.35 -1.39
C TYR A 367 17.16 -0.60 -2.76
N LYS A 368 17.96 -1.65 -2.87
CA LYS A 368 18.72 -1.95 -4.08
C LYS A 368 17.80 -2.44 -5.20
N SER A 369 18.09 -2.06 -6.44
CA SER A 369 17.59 -2.82 -7.59
C SER A 369 18.23 -4.21 -7.61
N GLN A 370 17.52 -5.19 -8.08
CA GLN A 370 17.93 -6.60 -8.07
C GLN A 370 18.16 -7.15 -6.64
N ALA A 371 17.56 -6.53 -5.62
CA ALA A 371 17.53 -7.10 -4.29
C ALA A 371 16.70 -8.39 -4.30
N ILE A 372 17.23 -9.44 -3.69
CA ILE A 372 16.56 -10.74 -3.56
C ILE A 372 16.24 -10.92 -2.08
N HIS A 373 14.97 -11.15 -1.79
CA HIS A 373 14.51 -11.36 -0.44
C HIS A 373 14.39 -12.86 -0.15
N ASP A 374 15.06 -13.35 0.89
CA ASP A 374 15.14 -14.80 1.19
C ASP A 374 13.77 -15.40 1.57
N ASP A 375 12.84 -14.57 2.07
CA ASP A 375 11.50 -15.02 2.48
C ASP A 375 10.56 -15.28 1.30
N HIS A 376 10.91 -14.87 0.09
CA HIS A 376 10.04 -15.03 -1.07
C HIS A 376 10.22 -16.41 -1.68
N TYR A 377 9.13 -17.00 -2.18
CA TYR A 377 9.18 -18.28 -2.85
C TYR A 377 10.00 -18.21 -4.15
N PHE A 378 9.78 -17.16 -4.96
CA PHE A 378 10.64 -16.87 -6.09
C PHE A 378 11.66 -15.79 -5.73
N HIS A 379 12.93 -16.14 -5.84
CA HIS A 379 14.06 -15.25 -5.63
C HIS A 379 14.32 -14.40 -6.89
N VAL A 380 13.47 -13.42 -7.09
CA VAL A 380 13.53 -12.45 -8.20
C VAL A 380 13.67 -11.04 -7.66
N ASP A 381 13.80 -10.05 -8.54
CA ASP A 381 13.85 -8.64 -8.16
C ASP A 381 12.72 -8.28 -7.19
N THR A 382 13.03 -7.49 -6.18
CA THR A 382 12.07 -7.08 -5.17
C THR A 382 12.02 -5.55 -5.09
N TYR A 383 10.84 -4.99 -4.94
CA TYR A 383 10.60 -3.57 -4.73
C TYR A 383 10.17 -3.30 -3.29
N TYR A 384 10.63 -2.20 -2.73
CA TYR A 384 10.26 -1.79 -1.38
C TYR A 384 8.86 -1.19 -1.38
N HIS A 385 7.97 -1.66 -0.47
CA HIS A 385 6.59 -1.17 -0.43
C HIS A 385 6.05 -0.92 1.00
N ASN A 386 6.90 -0.98 2.04
CA ASN A 386 6.51 -0.73 3.42
C ASN A 386 6.14 0.74 3.68
N LYS A 387 5.15 0.96 4.55
CA LYS A 387 4.66 2.27 5.00
C LYS A 387 4.57 2.30 6.52
N THR A 388 5.62 2.81 7.16
CA THR A 388 5.78 2.76 8.62
C THR A 388 6.51 4.00 9.12
N VAL A 389 6.13 4.51 10.28
CA VAL A 389 6.91 5.49 11.04
C VAL A 389 7.10 4.96 12.44
N ILE A 390 8.35 4.98 12.93
CA ILE A 390 8.68 4.52 14.29
C ILE A 390 9.33 5.66 15.03
N LEU A 391 8.80 6.02 16.20
CA LEU A 391 9.34 7.04 17.07
C LEU A 391 9.89 6.42 18.35
N ASP A 392 11.13 6.77 18.71
CA ASP A 392 11.85 6.33 19.92
C ASP A 392 11.85 4.83 20.16
N GLN A 393 11.85 4.02 19.08
CA GLN A 393 11.76 2.56 19.14
C GLN A 393 10.59 2.05 20.00
N ARG A 394 9.51 2.84 20.10
CA ARG A 394 8.36 2.56 20.96
C ARG A 394 7.03 2.71 20.22
N VAL A 395 6.76 3.85 19.63
CA VAL A 395 5.50 4.10 18.94
C VAL A 395 5.68 3.84 17.46
N THR A 396 4.93 2.88 16.94
CA THR A 396 4.97 2.45 15.53
C THR A 396 3.66 2.79 14.85
N TYR A 397 3.72 3.62 13.80
CA TYR A 397 2.64 3.76 12.83
C TYR A 397 2.77 2.67 11.76
N ILE A 398 1.67 2.00 11.44
CA ILE A 398 1.53 1.10 10.29
C ILE A 398 0.23 1.43 9.59
N GLY A 399 0.27 1.54 8.26
CA GLY A 399 -0.92 1.86 7.49
C GLY A 399 -0.71 1.80 5.98
N SER A 400 -1.64 2.42 5.28
CA SER A 400 -1.64 2.43 3.82
C SER A 400 -1.00 3.68 3.21
N SER A 401 -0.81 4.76 3.97
CA SER A 401 -0.36 6.06 3.50
C SER A 401 1.13 6.12 3.19
N ASN A 402 1.47 6.55 1.99
CA ASN A 402 2.84 6.87 1.58
C ASN A 402 3.24 8.29 2.02
N PHE A 403 4.55 8.61 1.85
CA PHE A 403 5.06 9.97 1.98
C PHE A 403 5.04 10.67 0.61
N ASP A 404 3.82 10.93 0.12
CA ASP A 404 3.56 11.60 -1.15
C ASP A 404 2.29 12.47 -1.08
N PRO A 405 2.13 13.44 -1.99
CA PRO A 405 0.97 14.33 -2.01
C PRO A 405 -0.34 13.60 -2.26
N ARG A 406 -0.32 12.50 -3.03
CA ARG A 406 -1.53 11.73 -3.34
C ARG A 406 -2.11 11.09 -2.09
N SER A 407 -1.28 10.53 -1.22
CA SER A 407 -1.72 10.00 0.08
C SER A 407 -2.26 11.09 1.00
N ASP A 408 -1.65 12.28 0.99
CA ASP A 408 -2.12 13.41 1.80
C ASP A 408 -3.50 13.89 1.37
N PHE A 409 -3.70 14.13 0.06
CA PHE A 409 -4.81 14.94 -0.42
C PHE A 409 -5.88 14.18 -1.19
N LEU A 410 -5.55 13.04 -1.79
CA LEU A 410 -6.42 12.34 -2.74
C LEU A 410 -6.87 10.96 -2.27
N ASN A 411 -5.96 10.16 -1.74
CA ASN A 411 -6.29 8.80 -1.32
C ASN A 411 -7.03 8.77 0.01
N VAL A 412 -7.99 7.87 0.12
CA VAL A 412 -8.60 7.48 1.40
C VAL A 412 -7.72 6.41 2.02
N GLU A 413 -7.18 6.71 3.20
CA GLU A 413 -6.16 5.92 3.88
C GLU A 413 -6.65 5.43 5.24
N LEU A 414 -6.03 4.36 5.75
CA LEU A 414 -6.21 3.91 7.12
C LEU A 414 -4.88 3.44 7.73
N GLY A 415 -4.84 3.44 9.06
CA GLY A 415 -3.68 2.97 9.80
C GLY A 415 -3.91 2.87 11.28
N VAL A 416 -2.85 2.57 11.99
CA VAL A 416 -2.84 2.43 13.43
C VAL A 416 -1.52 2.92 14.02
N LEU A 417 -1.57 3.47 15.25
CA LEU A 417 -0.39 3.64 16.10
C LEU A 417 -0.37 2.51 17.13
N ILE A 418 0.75 1.82 17.22
CA ILE A 418 1.01 0.74 18.17
C ILE A 418 2.07 1.24 19.16
N ASP A 419 1.70 1.37 20.42
CA ASP A 419 2.59 1.81 21.51
C ASP A 419 3.11 0.57 22.25
N SER A 420 4.28 0.09 21.84
CA SER A 420 4.97 -1.06 22.40
C SER A 420 6.44 -1.09 21.94
N GLU A 421 7.38 -1.01 22.88
CA GLU A 421 8.81 -1.14 22.57
C GLU A 421 9.15 -2.49 21.95
N ALA A 422 8.60 -3.58 22.50
CA ALA A 422 8.84 -4.92 22.00
C ALA A 422 8.39 -5.08 20.54
N PHE A 423 7.22 -4.51 20.19
CA PHE A 423 6.72 -4.54 18.82
C PHE A 423 7.56 -3.65 17.90
N ALA A 424 7.89 -2.42 18.32
CA ALA A 424 8.72 -1.50 17.54
C ALA A 424 10.09 -2.11 17.22
N GLN A 425 10.73 -2.81 18.17
CA GLN A 425 11.99 -3.50 17.94
C GLN A 425 11.86 -4.66 16.94
N GLN A 426 10.76 -5.40 16.95
CA GLN A 426 10.49 -6.42 15.94
C GLN A 426 10.34 -5.80 14.55
N VAL A 427 9.63 -4.67 14.43
CA VAL A 427 9.47 -3.96 13.15
C VAL A 427 10.81 -3.43 12.65
N ILE A 428 11.63 -2.80 13.49
CA ILE A 428 12.96 -2.33 13.11
C ILE A 428 13.82 -3.51 12.62
N HIS A 429 13.82 -4.62 13.36
CA HIS A 429 14.55 -5.82 12.94
C HIS A 429 14.04 -6.33 11.59
N TYR A 430 12.72 -6.41 11.39
CA TYR A 430 12.12 -6.84 10.12
C TYR A 430 12.57 -5.95 8.94
N LEU A 431 12.58 -4.64 9.11
CA LEU A 431 12.96 -3.69 8.07
C LEU A 431 14.46 -3.72 7.75
N THR A 432 15.32 -4.08 8.72
CA THR A 432 16.78 -3.91 8.60
C THR A 432 17.60 -5.19 8.71
N ARG A 433 16.99 -6.37 8.89
CA ARG A 433 17.67 -7.64 9.13
C ARG A 433 18.69 -8.04 8.04
N GLN A 434 18.45 -7.61 6.80
CA GLN A 434 19.34 -7.85 5.65
C GLN A 434 19.87 -6.50 5.11
N LYS A 435 20.24 -5.58 5.99
CA LYS A 435 20.58 -4.19 5.61
C LYS A 435 21.71 -4.13 4.59
N GLU A 436 22.76 -4.91 4.76
CA GLU A 436 23.93 -4.88 3.87
C GLU A 436 23.65 -5.50 2.50
N GLU A 437 22.77 -6.49 2.43
CA GLU A 437 22.39 -7.16 1.19
C GLU A 437 21.35 -6.33 0.40
N LEU A 438 20.35 -5.77 1.10
CA LEU A 438 19.18 -5.19 0.49
C LEU A 438 19.26 -3.66 0.28
N PHE A 439 20.14 -2.95 1.01
CA PHE A 439 20.16 -1.48 0.99
C PHE A 439 21.51 -0.88 0.65
N TRP A 440 21.45 0.32 0.09
CA TRP A 440 22.54 1.28 0.04
C TRP A 440 22.36 2.29 1.17
N ALA A 441 23.36 2.47 2.02
CA ALA A 441 23.47 3.63 2.89
C ALA A 441 23.94 4.82 2.04
N VAL A 442 23.12 5.88 1.98
CA VAL A 442 23.40 7.06 1.17
C VAL A 442 23.87 8.18 2.04
N SER A 443 25.01 8.76 1.71
CA SER A 443 25.63 9.84 2.47
C SER A 443 26.39 10.80 1.53
N ARG A 444 26.96 11.86 2.09
CA ARG A 444 27.92 12.71 1.41
C ARG A 444 29.35 12.36 1.84
N ASP A 445 30.30 12.33 0.91
CA ASP A 445 31.71 12.26 1.21
C ASP A 445 32.28 13.63 1.67
N GLU A 446 33.55 13.67 2.04
CA GLU A 446 34.24 14.89 2.49
C GLU A 446 34.21 16.02 1.44
N SER A 447 34.04 15.70 0.17
CA SER A 447 33.91 16.67 -0.92
C SER A 447 32.47 17.15 -1.14
N GLY A 448 31.48 16.65 -0.36
CA GLY A 448 30.06 16.93 -0.49
C GLY A 448 29.35 16.14 -1.60
N LYS A 449 30.03 15.15 -2.20
CA LYS A 449 29.45 14.31 -3.26
C LYS A 449 28.67 13.15 -2.66
N THR A 450 27.50 12.87 -3.21
CA THR A 450 26.67 11.74 -2.78
C THR A 450 27.38 10.41 -3.08
N THR A 451 27.39 9.53 -2.09
CA THR A 451 27.93 8.18 -2.14
C THR A 451 26.91 7.16 -1.66
N TRP A 452 26.96 5.96 -2.21
CA TRP A 452 26.15 4.80 -1.86
C TRP A 452 27.07 3.71 -1.34
N VAL A 453 26.89 3.27 -0.12
CA VAL A 453 27.75 2.29 0.55
C VAL A 453 26.91 1.07 0.95
N SER A 454 27.43 -0.13 0.67
CA SER A 454 26.81 -1.38 1.10
C SER A 454 27.91 -2.43 1.32
N GLY A 455 28.18 -2.77 2.57
CA GLY A 455 29.36 -3.55 2.95
C GLY A 455 30.65 -2.89 2.45
N GLU A 456 31.44 -3.61 1.67
CA GLU A 456 32.67 -3.10 1.06
C GLU A 456 32.44 -2.33 -0.26
N GLN A 457 31.22 -2.33 -0.78
CA GLN A 457 30.90 -1.66 -2.05
C GLN A 457 30.66 -0.17 -1.85
N ILE A 458 31.39 0.66 -2.61
CA ILE A 458 31.19 2.12 -2.63
C ILE A 458 30.92 2.55 -4.07
N GLN A 459 29.80 3.24 -4.26
CA GLN A 459 29.40 3.83 -5.53
C GLN A 459 29.37 5.36 -5.41
N THR A 460 29.88 6.04 -6.42
CA THR A 460 29.88 7.53 -6.51
C THR A 460 28.93 8.05 -7.58
N LYS A 461 28.17 7.16 -8.18
CA LYS A 461 27.08 7.43 -9.13
C LYS A 461 25.88 6.63 -8.68
N ASN A 462 24.69 7.14 -8.96
CA ASN A 462 23.44 6.46 -8.62
C ASN A 462 23.45 5.00 -9.13
N PRO A 463 23.42 4.01 -8.22
CA PRO A 463 23.60 2.60 -8.60
C PRO A 463 22.51 2.13 -9.57
N ASN A 464 22.93 1.41 -10.62
CA ASN A 464 22.03 0.82 -11.62
C ASN A 464 21.08 1.80 -12.34
N TYR A 465 21.28 3.12 -12.17
CA TYR A 465 20.47 4.12 -12.85
C TYR A 465 20.88 4.22 -14.33
N SER A 466 19.93 3.92 -15.21
CA SER A 466 20.16 3.92 -16.66
C SER A 466 20.30 5.34 -17.22
N SER A 467 21.32 5.58 -18.02
CA SER A 467 21.48 6.85 -18.74
C SER A 467 20.32 7.19 -19.69
N TRP A 468 19.54 6.19 -20.11
CA TRP A 468 18.33 6.35 -20.92
C TRP A 468 17.18 7.01 -20.16
N ASN A 469 17.19 6.94 -18.83
CA ASN A 469 16.15 7.56 -17.99
C ASN A 469 16.42 9.07 -17.77
N LYS A 470 17.65 9.55 -18.03
CA LYS A 470 18.05 10.94 -17.74
C LYS A 470 17.18 11.99 -18.45
N LEU A 471 16.83 11.76 -19.72
CA LEU A 471 16.01 12.71 -20.49
C LEU A 471 14.53 12.66 -20.07
N PRO A 472 13.88 11.49 -19.97
CA PRO A 472 12.54 11.39 -19.39
C PRO A 472 12.44 11.99 -17.99
N ASP A 473 13.37 11.65 -17.09
CA ASP A 473 13.36 12.15 -15.71
C ASP A 473 13.58 13.67 -15.64
N TRP A 474 14.42 14.21 -16.52
CA TRP A 474 14.59 15.67 -16.61
C TRP A 474 13.30 16.35 -17.08
N LEU A 475 12.57 15.76 -18.03
CA LEU A 475 11.26 16.26 -18.49
C LEU A 475 10.24 16.21 -17.34
N PHE A 476 10.14 15.08 -16.63
CA PHE A 476 9.23 14.93 -15.48
C PHE A 476 9.54 15.94 -14.38
N ARG A 477 10.81 16.16 -14.03
CA ARG A 477 11.20 17.19 -13.04
C ARG A 477 10.84 18.62 -13.43
N LYS A 478 10.62 18.89 -14.71
CA LYS A 478 10.16 20.19 -15.22
C LYS A 478 8.64 20.32 -15.29
N MET A 479 7.93 19.20 -15.16
CA MET A 479 6.48 19.19 -15.10
C MET A 479 6.08 19.24 -13.61
N ASP A 480 5.17 20.15 -13.27
CA ASP A 480 4.59 20.24 -11.91
C ASP A 480 3.58 19.12 -11.67
N GLY A 481 3.98 17.85 -11.92
CA GLY A 481 3.15 16.66 -11.80
C GLY A 481 3.30 15.94 -10.45
N GLU A 482 4.06 16.48 -9.52
CA GLU A 482 4.24 15.90 -8.16
C GLU A 482 2.90 15.77 -7.42
N PHE A 483 1.92 16.58 -7.76
CA PHE A 483 0.60 16.59 -7.14
C PHE A 483 -0.28 15.39 -7.49
N GLU A 484 0.00 14.72 -8.60
CA GLU A 484 -0.74 13.53 -9.04
C GLU A 484 -0.11 12.21 -8.54
N LEU A 485 0.98 12.31 -7.77
CA LEU A 485 1.78 11.19 -7.28
C LEU A 485 1.49 10.86 -5.83
#